data_5aaeecce9107f4ec74166464997ff1da
#
_entry.id   5aaeecce9107f4ec74166464997ff1da
#
_cell.length_a   1.000
_cell.length_b   1.000
_cell.length_c   1.000
_cell.angle_alpha   90.00
_cell.angle_beta   90.00
_cell.angle_gamma   90.00
#
_symmetry.space_group_name_H-M   'P 1'
#
loop_
_entity.id
_entity.type
_entity.pdbx_description
1 polymer ?
#
loop_
_entity_poly.entity_id
_entity_poly.type
_entity_poly.pdbx_seq_one_letter_code
_entity_poly.pdbx_strand_id
1 'polypeptide(L)'
;PVEILRDAWGVPHIYARNMHDLLFGQGFVHAQDRLWQMEFQRRLISGRLAEVLGQPVLDIDRHMRILGMRRVAEQEAGLLKGDPRAKVEAYAAGVNAGITRQPLPVEFTLLRYRPEPWTLADSLSWAKMMAWSLSVNWETELLRARLIEALGPELAAELEPRWPDHWPVVVPSAVATVTDSRSI
;
A
#
# COMPACT_ATOMS: atom_id res chain seq x y z
N PRO A 1 27.14 -0.89 -8.58
CA PRO A 1 26.62 -1.46 -9.82
C PRO A 1 25.54 -2.51 -9.49
N VAL A 2 24.45 -2.48 -10.24
CA VAL A 2 23.35 -3.43 -10.15
C VAL A 2 23.23 -4.18 -11.48
N GLU A 3 23.00 -5.48 -11.41
CA GLU A 3 22.71 -6.33 -12.55
C GLU A 3 21.29 -6.86 -12.42
N ILE A 4 20.53 -6.82 -13.52
CA ILE A 4 19.14 -7.29 -13.57
C ILE A 4 19.03 -8.30 -14.71
N LEU A 5 18.77 -9.56 -14.36
CA LEU A 5 18.58 -10.66 -15.31
C LEU A 5 17.12 -11.10 -15.28
N ARG A 6 16.57 -11.40 -16.45
CA ARG A 6 15.23 -11.99 -16.54
C ARG A 6 15.33 -13.44 -16.95
N ASP A 7 14.65 -14.30 -16.24
CA ASP A 7 14.55 -15.71 -16.58
C ASP A 7 13.58 -15.98 -17.76
N ALA A 8 13.39 -17.23 -18.12
CA ALA A 8 12.50 -17.64 -19.21
C ALA A 8 11.02 -17.29 -18.97
N TRP A 9 10.64 -17.03 -17.74
CA TRP A 9 9.30 -16.62 -17.31
C TRP A 9 9.15 -15.09 -17.20
N GLY A 10 10.23 -14.35 -17.50
CA GLY A 10 10.28 -12.89 -17.35
C GLY A 10 10.43 -12.40 -15.91
N VAL A 11 10.66 -13.28 -14.94
CA VAL A 11 10.87 -12.89 -13.54
C VAL A 11 12.23 -12.20 -13.42
N PRO A 12 12.27 -10.97 -12.86
CA PRO A 12 13.53 -10.25 -12.71
C PRO A 12 14.30 -10.73 -11.48
N HIS A 13 15.58 -11.04 -11.67
CA HIS A 13 16.54 -11.36 -10.62
C HIS A 13 17.50 -10.19 -10.48
N ILE A 14 17.59 -9.59 -9.31
CA ILE A 14 18.39 -8.37 -9.06
C ILE A 14 19.60 -8.74 -8.20
N TYR A 15 20.80 -8.48 -8.74
CA TYR A 15 22.07 -8.72 -8.06
C TYR A 15 22.75 -7.39 -7.78
N ALA A 16 23.03 -7.12 -6.50
CA ALA A 16 23.67 -5.88 -6.06
C ALA A 16 24.65 -6.15 -4.94
N ARG A 17 25.68 -5.27 -4.80
CA ARG A 17 26.70 -5.38 -3.74
C ARG A 17 26.32 -4.69 -2.45
N ASN A 18 25.30 -3.85 -2.47
CA ASN A 18 24.83 -3.09 -1.31
C ASN A 18 23.32 -2.83 -1.41
N MET A 19 22.71 -2.43 -0.30
CA MET A 19 21.28 -2.21 -0.20
C MET A 19 20.80 -1.04 -1.08
N HIS A 20 21.59 0.01 -1.23
CA HIS A 20 21.24 1.16 -2.08
C HIS A 20 21.06 0.73 -3.53
N ASP A 21 22.03 0.00 -4.10
CA ASP A 21 21.97 -0.49 -5.47
C ASP A 21 20.83 -1.51 -5.66
N LEU A 22 20.58 -2.35 -4.63
CA LEU A 22 19.47 -3.31 -4.64
C LEU A 22 18.11 -2.60 -4.76
N LEU A 23 17.87 -1.61 -3.89
CA LEU A 23 16.62 -0.87 -3.89
C LEU A 23 16.44 -0.01 -5.13
N PHE A 24 17.53 0.56 -5.68
CA PHE A 24 17.50 1.22 -6.97
C PHE A 24 17.06 0.25 -8.08
N GLY A 25 17.67 -0.94 -8.15
CA GLY A 25 17.30 -1.98 -9.10
C GLY A 25 15.85 -2.41 -8.95
N GLN A 26 15.37 -2.58 -7.72
CA GLN A 26 13.97 -2.91 -7.44
C GLN A 26 13.01 -1.82 -7.92
N GLY A 27 13.29 -0.56 -7.64
CA GLY A 27 12.48 0.56 -8.11
C GLY A 27 12.43 0.64 -9.63
N PHE A 28 13.58 0.42 -10.30
CA PHE A 28 13.65 0.38 -11.76
C PHE A 28 12.79 -0.72 -12.37
N VAL A 29 12.88 -1.95 -11.82
CA VAL A 29 12.09 -3.10 -12.28
C VAL A 29 10.61 -2.90 -12.04
N HIS A 30 10.23 -2.35 -10.86
CA HIS A 30 8.82 -2.04 -10.59
C HIS A 30 8.25 -1.05 -11.60
N ALA A 31 8.99 0.01 -11.93
CA ALA A 31 8.59 0.95 -12.97
C ALA A 31 8.52 0.29 -14.35
N GLN A 32 9.46 -0.61 -14.66
CA GLN A 32 9.47 -1.33 -15.92
C GLN A 32 8.22 -2.22 -16.10
N ASP A 33 7.80 -2.91 -15.05
CA ASP A 33 6.76 -3.94 -15.11
C ASP A 33 5.37 -3.42 -14.71
N ARG A 34 5.29 -2.37 -13.87
CA ARG A 34 4.05 -1.98 -13.17
C ARG A 34 3.83 -0.47 -13.12
N LEU A 35 4.46 0.34 -13.99
CA LEU A 35 4.38 1.79 -13.89
C LEU A 35 2.96 2.34 -13.88
N TRP A 36 2.07 1.81 -14.74
CA TRP A 36 0.68 2.24 -14.75
C TRP A 36 -0.04 1.92 -13.43
N GLN A 37 0.15 0.72 -12.92
CA GLN A 37 -0.43 0.31 -11.63
C GLN A 37 0.09 1.20 -10.48
N MET A 38 1.38 1.51 -10.49
CA MET A 38 1.99 2.41 -9.49
C MET A 38 1.39 3.82 -9.57
N GLU A 39 1.25 4.36 -10.78
CA GLU A 39 0.67 5.68 -11.01
C GLU A 39 -0.81 5.74 -10.60
N PHE A 40 -1.58 4.73 -10.97
CA PHE A 40 -2.99 4.62 -10.57
C PHE A 40 -3.13 4.65 -9.05
N GLN A 41 -2.35 3.84 -8.35
CA GLN A 41 -2.39 3.77 -6.89
C GLN A 41 -1.92 5.07 -6.23
N ARG A 42 -0.86 5.70 -6.76
CA ARG A 42 -0.39 7.01 -6.30
C ARG A 42 -1.49 8.06 -6.37
N ARG A 43 -2.22 8.12 -7.48
CA ARG A 43 -3.33 9.05 -7.67
C ARG A 43 -4.52 8.72 -6.77
N LEU A 44 -4.86 7.44 -6.65
CA LEU A 44 -5.90 6.96 -5.74
C LEU A 44 -5.63 7.44 -4.31
N ILE A 45 -4.46 7.13 -3.75
CA ILE A 45 -4.09 7.50 -2.37
C ILE A 45 -4.08 9.02 -2.16
N SER A 46 -3.71 9.76 -3.20
CA SER A 46 -3.65 11.23 -3.18
C SER A 46 -5.00 11.89 -3.40
N GLY A 47 -6.06 11.13 -3.75
CA GLY A 47 -7.35 11.67 -4.15
C GLY A 47 -7.23 12.53 -5.41
N ARG A 48 -6.53 12.03 -6.43
CA ARG A 48 -6.21 12.71 -7.70
C ARG A 48 -6.55 11.88 -8.94
N LEU A 49 -7.35 10.83 -8.80
CA LEU A 49 -7.75 10.00 -9.95
C LEU A 49 -8.58 10.77 -10.96
N ALA A 50 -9.43 11.70 -10.50
CA ALA A 50 -10.30 12.49 -11.37
C ALA A 50 -9.53 13.41 -12.32
N GLU A 51 -8.26 13.75 -12.02
CA GLU A 51 -7.41 14.51 -12.95
C GLU A 51 -7.17 13.76 -14.27
N VAL A 52 -7.26 12.44 -14.26
CA VAL A 52 -7.01 11.58 -15.41
C VAL A 52 -8.24 10.84 -15.88
N LEU A 53 -9.10 10.38 -14.97
CA LEU A 53 -10.29 9.57 -15.27
C LEU A 53 -11.59 10.37 -15.24
N GLY A 54 -11.53 11.64 -14.84
CA GLY A 54 -12.69 12.55 -14.88
C GLY A 54 -13.68 12.35 -13.73
N GLN A 55 -14.88 12.91 -13.93
CA GLN A 55 -15.94 13.00 -12.92
C GLN A 55 -16.38 11.67 -12.28
N PRO A 56 -16.44 10.51 -12.96
CA PRO A 56 -16.92 9.27 -12.35
C PRO A 56 -16.17 8.81 -11.09
N VAL A 57 -14.92 9.24 -10.91
CA VAL A 57 -14.08 8.85 -9.76
C VAL A 57 -13.92 9.96 -8.72
N LEU A 58 -14.66 11.06 -8.84
CA LEU A 58 -14.52 12.22 -7.97
C LEU A 58 -14.88 11.92 -6.50
N ASP A 59 -15.85 11.06 -6.25
CA ASP A 59 -16.26 10.71 -4.89
C ASP A 59 -15.20 9.82 -4.21
N ILE A 60 -14.50 9.00 -4.98
CA ILE A 60 -13.33 8.26 -4.49
C ILE A 60 -12.24 9.24 -4.07
N ASP A 61 -11.95 10.23 -4.90
CA ASP A 61 -10.94 11.26 -4.57
C ASP A 61 -11.29 12.03 -3.29
N ARG A 62 -12.56 12.40 -3.13
CA ARG A 62 -13.04 13.05 -1.90
C ARG A 62 -12.84 12.18 -0.67
N HIS A 63 -13.21 10.90 -0.77
CA HIS A 63 -13.03 9.93 0.32
C HIS A 63 -11.55 9.79 0.71
N MET A 64 -10.66 9.60 -0.26
CA MET A 64 -9.22 9.47 -0.02
C MET A 64 -8.58 10.71 0.57
N ARG A 65 -9.06 11.91 0.20
CA ARG A 65 -8.62 13.19 0.81
C ARG A 65 -9.09 13.33 2.25
N ILE A 66 -10.28 12.83 2.60
CA ILE A 66 -10.79 12.78 3.99
C ILE A 66 -9.91 11.85 4.83
N LEU A 67 -9.58 10.65 4.35
CA LEU A 67 -8.67 9.71 5.01
C LEU A 67 -7.27 10.32 5.21
N GLY A 68 -6.80 11.13 4.28
CA GLY A 68 -5.61 11.94 4.42
C GLY A 68 -4.29 11.19 4.43
N MET A 69 -4.23 9.95 3.94
CA MET A 69 -3.02 9.11 3.93
C MET A 69 -1.84 9.79 3.23
N ARG A 70 -2.10 10.50 2.11
CA ARG A 70 -1.06 11.27 1.42
C ARG A 70 -0.46 12.35 2.29
N ARG A 71 -1.28 13.11 3.00
CA ARG A 71 -0.84 14.19 3.91
C ARG A 71 0.06 13.65 5.02
N VAL A 72 -0.31 12.50 5.62
CA VAL A 72 0.52 11.85 6.64
C VAL A 72 1.83 11.35 6.05
N ALA A 73 1.82 10.77 4.85
CA ALA A 73 3.04 10.32 4.17
C ALA A 73 4.01 11.47 3.86
N GLU A 74 3.50 12.65 3.50
CA GLU A 74 4.32 13.85 3.29
C GLU A 74 4.97 14.34 4.59
N GLN A 75 4.24 14.33 5.70
CA GLN A 75 4.79 14.65 7.02
C GLN A 75 5.88 13.66 7.42
N GLU A 76 5.65 12.36 7.26
CA GLU A 76 6.64 11.32 7.55
C GLU A 76 7.88 11.44 6.64
N ALA A 77 7.70 11.76 5.37
CA ALA A 77 8.81 12.00 4.45
C ALA A 77 9.73 13.13 4.94
N GLY A 78 9.16 14.15 5.58
CA GLY A 78 9.91 15.24 6.23
C GLY A 78 10.66 14.81 7.49
N LEU A 79 10.14 13.83 8.22
CA LEU A 79 10.72 13.31 9.46
C LEU A 79 11.77 12.22 9.24
N LEU A 80 11.69 11.50 8.14
CA LEU A 80 12.57 10.37 7.84
C LEU A 80 14.01 10.85 7.60
N LYS A 81 14.97 10.26 8.31
CA LYS A 81 16.39 10.65 8.28
C LYS A 81 17.30 9.42 8.21
N GLY A 82 18.58 9.65 7.89
CA GLY A 82 19.62 8.63 7.91
C GLY A 82 19.39 7.48 6.94
N ASP A 83 19.77 6.28 7.32
CA ASP A 83 19.75 5.08 6.48
C ASP A 83 18.34 4.71 5.96
N PRO A 84 17.25 4.76 6.74
CA PRO A 84 15.90 4.54 6.20
C PRO A 84 15.53 5.50 5.08
N ARG A 85 15.85 6.79 5.23
CA ARG A 85 15.61 7.80 4.18
C ARG A 85 16.38 7.46 2.91
N ALA A 86 17.69 7.20 3.03
CA ALA A 86 18.54 6.87 1.89
C ALA A 86 18.05 5.64 1.12
N LYS A 87 17.52 4.64 1.81
CA LYS A 87 16.93 3.44 1.20
C LYS A 87 15.71 3.75 0.34
N VAL A 88 14.76 4.53 0.87
CA VAL A 88 13.54 4.89 0.12
C VAL A 88 13.87 5.85 -1.02
N GLU A 89 14.84 6.75 -0.86
CA GLU A 89 15.34 7.61 -1.93
C GLU A 89 16.01 6.81 -3.06
N ALA A 90 16.78 5.77 -2.74
CA ALA A 90 17.36 4.87 -3.73
C ALA A 90 16.29 4.16 -4.56
N TYR A 91 15.23 3.66 -3.92
CA TYR A 91 14.08 3.09 -4.60
C TYR A 91 13.39 4.10 -5.52
N ALA A 92 13.10 5.30 -5.02
CA ALA A 92 12.48 6.36 -5.81
C ALA A 92 13.34 6.77 -7.01
N ALA A 93 14.66 6.83 -6.84
CA ALA A 93 15.59 7.08 -7.93
C ALA A 93 15.55 5.97 -9.00
N GLY A 94 15.42 4.72 -8.60
CA GLY A 94 15.23 3.59 -9.51
C GLY A 94 13.93 3.70 -10.31
N VAL A 95 12.81 4.01 -9.65
CA VAL A 95 11.53 4.26 -10.32
C VAL A 95 11.65 5.37 -11.36
N ASN A 96 12.25 6.49 -11.00
CA ASN A 96 12.46 7.63 -11.89
C ASN A 96 13.37 7.30 -13.08
N ALA A 97 14.38 6.47 -12.87
CA ALA A 97 15.21 5.97 -13.96
C ALA A 97 14.39 5.09 -14.94
N GLY A 98 13.46 4.28 -14.43
CA GLY A 98 12.51 3.51 -15.24
C GLY A 98 11.57 4.42 -16.04
N ILE A 99 10.97 5.43 -15.42
CA ILE A 99 10.09 6.41 -16.07
C ILE A 99 10.79 7.11 -17.26
N THR A 100 12.08 7.44 -17.10
CA THR A 100 12.82 8.22 -18.11
C THR A 100 13.47 7.38 -19.21
N ARG A 101 13.81 6.13 -18.93
CA ARG A 101 14.60 5.27 -19.83
C ARG A 101 13.79 4.20 -20.55
N GLN A 102 12.54 4.01 -20.19
CA GLN A 102 11.66 3.00 -20.78
C GLN A 102 10.52 3.66 -21.57
N PRO A 103 10.00 3.00 -22.61
CA PRO A 103 8.73 3.39 -23.19
C PRO A 103 7.63 3.38 -22.12
N LEU A 104 6.80 4.42 -22.12
CA LEU A 104 5.66 4.46 -21.19
C LEU A 104 4.63 3.41 -21.57
N PRO A 105 3.96 2.78 -20.59
CA PRO A 105 2.79 1.94 -20.81
C PRO A 105 1.72 2.61 -21.66
N VAL A 106 0.95 1.81 -22.40
CA VAL A 106 -0.04 2.29 -23.38
C VAL A 106 -1.11 3.18 -22.76
N GLU A 107 -1.43 3.00 -21.51
CA GLU A 107 -2.40 3.78 -20.75
C GLU A 107 -2.04 5.27 -20.73
N PHE A 108 -0.76 5.61 -20.61
CA PHE A 108 -0.31 7.00 -20.65
C PHE A 108 -0.56 7.66 -22.01
N THR A 109 -0.43 6.88 -23.09
CA THR A 109 -0.74 7.35 -24.44
C THR A 109 -2.24 7.54 -24.63
N LEU A 110 -3.05 6.59 -24.20
CA LEU A 110 -4.51 6.66 -24.28
C LEU A 110 -5.09 7.82 -23.47
N LEU A 111 -4.58 8.02 -22.27
CA LEU A 111 -5.00 9.09 -21.36
C LEU A 111 -4.29 10.43 -21.61
N ARG A 112 -3.36 10.48 -22.56
CA ARG A 112 -2.67 11.69 -23.01
C ARG A 112 -1.97 12.48 -21.91
N TYR A 113 -1.33 11.78 -20.97
CA TYR A 113 -0.53 12.44 -19.95
C TYR A 113 0.80 11.72 -19.69
N ARG A 114 1.67 12.33 -18.88
CA ARG A 114 2.93 11.73 -18.45
C ARG A 114 2.98 11.66 -16.92
N PRO A 115 3.56 10.59 -16.36
CA PRO A 115 3.68 10.48 -14.90
C PRO A 115 4.64 11.57 -14.38
N GLU A 116 4.28 12.12 -13.22
CA GLU A 116 5.17 12.96 -12.44
C GLU A 116 6.33 12.13 -11.88
N PRO A 117 7.47 12.73 -11.53
CA PRO A 117 8.54 12.01 -10.84
C PRO A 117 8.04 11.36 -9.56
N TRP A 118 8.53 10.16 -9.30
CA TRP A 118 8.21 9.43 -8.06
C TRP A 118 8.99 10.02 -6.90
N THR A 119 8.32 10.25 -5.78
CA THR A 119 8.88 10.87 -4.58
C THR A 119 8.94 9.89 -3.40
N LEU A 120 9.66 10.28 -2.36
CA LEU A 120 9.68 9.58 -1.07
C LEU A 120 8.26 9.40 -0.50
N ALA A 121 7.46 10.47 -0.56
CA ALA A 121 6.08 10.45 -0.07
C ALA A 121 5.18 9.48 -0.84
N ASP A 122 5.46 9.22 -2.13
CA ASP A 122 4.72 8.24 -2.92
C ASP A 122 4.93 6.82 -2.38
N SER A 123 6.18 6.46 -2.05
CA SER A 123 6.50 5.16 -1.47
C SER A 123 5.87 4.98 -0.08
N LEU A 124 5.92 6.02 0.77
CA LEU A 124 5.30 5.99 2.10
C LEU A 124 3.77 5.95 2.03
N SER A 125 3.17 6.63 1.06
CA SER A 125 1.72 6.57 0.80
C SER A 125 1.28 5.15 0.46
N TRP A 126 2.07 4.46 -0.38
CA TRP A 126 1.78 3.07 -0.75
C TRP A 126 1.73 2.14 0.45
N ALA A 127 2.67 2.27 1.38
CA ALA A 127 2.68 1.48 2.62
C ALA A 127 1.39 1.70 3.44
N LYS A 128 0.90 2.94 3.52
CA LYS A 128 -0.37 3.27 4.20
C LYS A 128 -1.58 2.68 3.47
N MET A 129 -1.58 2.75 2.14
CA MET A 129 -2.64 2.16 1.32
C MET A 129 -2.70 0.64 1.51
N MET A 130 -1.55 -0.04 1.54
CA MET A 130 -1.49 -1.48 1.81
C MET A 130 -2.08 -1.80 3.19
N ALA A 131 -1.69 -1.08 4.24
CA ALA A 131 -2.24 -1.27 5.57
C ALA A 131 -3.76 -1.07 5.58
N TRP A 132 -4.25 0.01 4.96
CA TRP A 132 -5.69 0.30 4.88
C TRP A 132 -6.45 -0.77 4.08
N SER A 133 -5.94 -1.19 2.93
CA SER A 133 -6.59 -2.20 2.08
C SER A 133 -6.68 -3.58 2.71
N LEU A 134 -5.78 -3.89 3.64
CA LEU A 134 -5.78 -5.13 4.41
C LEU A 134 -6.61 -5.02 5.71
N SER A 135 -7.06 -3.83 6.09
CA SER A 135 -7.88 -3.55 7.28
C SER A 135 -9.35 -3.35 6.88
N VAL A 136 -9.96 -4.35 6.25
CA VAL A 136 -11.28 -4.24 5.59
C VAL A 136 -12.48 -4.49 6.52
N ASN A 137 -12.33 -4.41 7.82
CA ASN A 137 -13.41 -4.67 8.78
C ASN A 137 -14.19 -3.43 9.24
N TRP A 138 -13.83 -2.23 8.80
CA TRP A 138 -14.44 -0.97 9.28
C TRP A 138 -15.94 -0.89 8.99
N GLU A 139 -16.41 -1.43 7.86
CA GLU A 139 -17.84 -1.47 7.53
C GLU A 139 -18.60 -2.37 8.51
N THR A 140 -18.02 -3.51 8.89
CA THR A 140 -18.57 -4.43 9.89
C THR A 140 -18.62 -3.78 11.26
N GLU A 141 -17.58 -3.03 11.65
CA GLU A 141 -17.56 -2.28 12.92
C GLU A 141 -18.63 -1.18 12.95
N LEU A 142 -18.83 -0.45 11.84
CA LEU A 142 -19.93 0.52 11.75
C LEU A 142 -21.30 -0.14 11.81
N LEU A 143 -21.48 -1.28 11.13
CA LEU A 143 -22.72 -2.04 11.20
C LEU A 143 -22.99 -2.49 12.63
N ARG A 144 -21.99 -3.05 13.31
CA ARG A 144 -22.07 -3.46 14.72
C ARG A 144 -22.49 -2.29 15.62
N ALA A 145 -21.86 -1.12 15.47
CA ALA A 145 -22.22 0.06 16.24
C ALA A 145 -23.69 0.46 16.05
N ARG A 146 -24.18 0.45 14.81
CA ARG A 146 -25.59 0.75 14.49
C ARG A 146 -26.55 -0.31 15.05
N LEU A 147 -26.19 -1.60 15.02
CA LEU A 147 -26.99 -2.66 15.59
C LEU A 147 -27.09 -2.53 17.12
N ILE A 148 -25.98 -2.20 17.79
CA ILE A 148 -25.97 -1.95 19.23
C ILE A 148 -26.86 -0.74 19.59
N GLU A 149 -26.78 0.33 18.82
CA GLU A 149 -27.61 1.53 19.01
C GLU A 149 -29.10 1.22 18.84
N ALA A 150 -29.47 0.43 17.82
CA ALA A 150 -30.84 0.13 17.48
C ALA A 150 -31.49 -0.96 18.33
N LEU A 151 -30.74 -2.00 18.71
CA LEU A 151 -31.27 -3.23 19.33
C LEU A 151 -30.78 -3.44 20.78
N GLY A 152 -29.78 -2.69 21.21
CA GLY A 152 -29.04 -2.95 22.44
C GLY A 152 -27.96 -4.03 22.28
N PRO A 153 -26.99 -4.09 23.20
CA PRO A 153 -25.80 -4.94 23.05
C PRO A 153 -26.12 -6.45 23.07
N GLU A 154 -27.13 -6.86 23.79
CA GLU A 154 -27.52 -8.28 23.95
C GLU A 154 -28.06 -8.86 22.64
N LEU A 155 -29.08 -8.20 22.04
CA LEU A 155 -29.65 -8.63 20.77
C LEU A 155 -28.69 -8.45 19.59
N ALA A 156 -27.86 -7.39 19.58
CA ALA A 156 -26.86 -7.21 18.58
C ALA A 156 -25.83 -8.35 18.58
N ALA A 157 -25.44 -8.85 19.75
CA ALA A 157 -24.52 -9.97 19.90
C ALA A 157 -25.09 -11.31 19.37
N GLU A 158 -26.41 -11.48 19.34
CA GLU A 158 -27.05 -12.68 18.77
C GLU A 158 -26.93 -12.73 17.22
N LEU A 159 -26.79 -11.57 16.58
CA LEU A 159 -26.62 -11.46 15.12
C LEU A 159 -25.18 -11.67 14.66
N GLU A 160 -24.22 -11.74 15.58
CA GLU A 160 -22.83 -11.95 15.25
C GLU A 160 -22.52 -13.45 15.10
N PRO A 161 -21.89 -13.87 13.97
CA PRO A 161 -21.45 -15.24 13.83
C PRO A 161 -20.37 -15.55 14.87
N ARG A 162 -20.57 -16.57 15.67
CA ARG A 162 -19.59 -17.05 16.63
C ARG A 162 -18.89 -18.29 16.10
N TRP A 163 -17.59 -18.39 16.36
CA TRP A 163 -16.85 -19.62 16.10
C TRP A 163 -17.32 -20.70 17.09
N PRO A 164 -17.88 -21.83 16.63
CA PRO A 164 -18.32 -22.88 17.54
C PRO A 164 -17.14 -23.47 18.32
N ASP A 165 -17.31 -23.70 19.61
CA ASP A 165 -16.26 -24.21 20.51
C ASP A 165 -15.68 -25.57 20.08
N HIS A 166 -16.46 -26.36 19.35
CA HIS A 166 -16.05 -27.69 18.86
C HIS A 166 -15.34 -27.67 17.50
N TRP A 167 -15.23 -26.51 16.88
CA TRP A 167 -14.55 -26.39 15.59
C TRP A 167 -13.02 -26.32 15.78
N PRO A 168 -12.26 -26.90 14.84
CA PRO A 168 -10.81 -26.89 14.94
C PRO A 168 -10.26 -25.46 14.83
N VAL A 169 -9.30 -25.14 15.69
CA VAL A 169 -8.54 -23.88 15.67
C VAL A 169 -7.11 -24.14 15.24
N VAL A 170 -6.52 -23.18 14.51
CA VAL A 170 -5.15 -23.28 14.01
C VAL A 170 -4.13 -23.22 15.15
N VAL A 171 -4.44 -22.47 16.22
CA VAL A 171 -3.59 -22.36 17.41
C VAL A 171 -4.27 -23.10 18.57
N PRO A 172 -3.73 -24.22 19.07
CA PRO A 172 -4.27 -24.92 20.23
C PRO A 172 -4.27 -24.02 21.47
N SER A 173 -5.31 -24.12 22.30
CA SER A 173 -5.48 -23.29 23.51
C SER A 173 -4.30 -23.36 24.49
N ALA A 174 -3.53 -24.45 24.49
CA ALA A 174 -2.32 -24.60 25.31
C ALA A 174 -1.16 -23.66 24.91
N VAL A 175 -1.17 -23.11 23.70
CA VAL A 175 -0.12 -22.15 23.22
C VAL A 175 -0.51 -20.71 23.61
N ALA A 176 -1.77 -20.41 23.82
CA ALA A 176 -2.25 -19.09 24.22
C ALA A 176 -1.86 -18.70 25.66
N THR A 177 -1.51 -19.66 26.50
CA THR A 177 -1.13 -19.41 27.90
C THR A 177 0.34 -19.01 28.10
N VAL A 178 1.18 -19.05 27.06
CA VAL A 178 2.61 -18.70 27.18
C VAL A 178 2.87 -17.19 27.06
N THR A 179 1.89 -16.39 26.65
CA THR A 179 2.05 -14.95 26.47
C THR A 179 1.71 -14.09 27.67
N ASP A 180 1.19 -14.68 28.75
CA ASP A 180 0.74 -13.91 29.93
C ASP A 180 1.78 -13.85 31.08
N SER A 181 3.04 -14.24 30.84
CA SER A 181 4.10 -14.17 31.83
C SER A 181 5.21 -13.15 31.46
N ARG A 182 4.82 -11.93 31.08
CA ARG A 182 5.72 -10.76 31.08
C ARG A 182 5.08 -9.59 31.81
N SER A 183 4.89 -9.76 33.10
CA SER A 183 4.92 -8.67 34.05
C SER A 183 6.32 -8.65 34.68
N ILE A 184 7.22 -7.88 34.12
CA ILE A 184 8.32 -7.22 34.83
C ILE A 184 8.49 -5.83 34.24
#